data_ca364268d64096408dc16858def733b1
#
_entry.id   ca364268d64096408dc16858def733b1
#
_cell.length_a   1.000
_cell.length_b   1.000
_cell.length_c   1.000
_cell.angle_alpha   90.00
_cell.angle_beta   90.00
_cell.angle_gamma   90.00
#
_symmetry.space_group_name_H-M   'P 1'
#
loop_
_entity.id
_entity.type
_entity.pdbx_description
1 polymer ?
#
loop_
_entity_poly.entity_id
_entity_poly.type
_entity_poly.pdbx_seq_one_letter_code
_entity_poly.pdbx_strand_id
1 'polypeptide(L)'
;ELWDQAASAGINLAMEASVAGGIPIHTVLREGIAGDRLTTLFGILNGTCNYILTEIESRGAEFEDVLREAQAAGYAEADPSADVDGYDARSKLAILAALAFGQRIVPTDIYTEGIRRITPTDFEYAKMLHHTIRLVCSARLTRAGLILSVRPSLVANTTILASVRGAYNAIWARGKFGADTFYYGRGAGPHPTGVA
;
A
#
# COMPACT_ATOMS: atom_id res chain seq x y z
N GLU A 1 -3.61 21.18 0.64
CA GLU A 1 -3.73 22.53 1.23
C GLU A 1 -2.38 23.09 1.66
N LEU A 2 -1.65 22.46 2.63
CA LEU A 2 -0.29 22.90 3.02
C LEU A 2 0.70 22.85 1.86
N TRP A 3 0.60 21.84 1.00
CA TRP A 3 1.42 21.71 -0.19
C TRP A 3 1.23 22.89 -1.17
N ASP A 4 -0.02 23.26 -1.42
CA ASP A 4 -0.35 24.40 -2.29
C ASP A 4 0.14 25.72 -1.70
N GLN A 5 0.04 25.88 -0.36
CA GLN A 5 0.56 27.05 0.35
C GLN A 5 2.09 27.13 0.26
N ALA A 6 2.79 26.03 0.50
CA ALA A 6 4.25 25.96 0.39
C ALA A 6 4.72 26.29 -1.03
N ALA A 7 4.08 25.73 -2.04
CA ALA A 7 4.38 26.00 -3.45
C ALA A 7 4.15 27.47 -3.80
N SER A 8 3.03 28.07 -3.32
CA SER A 8 2.72 29.49 -3.55
C SER A 8 3.69 30.44 -2.84
N ALA A 9 4.23 30.02 -1.70
CA ALA A 9 5.21 30.79 -0.94
C ALA A 9 6.67 30.57 -1.42
N GLY A 10 6.89 29.69 -2.39
CA GLY A 10 8.23 29.35 -2.91
C GLY A 10 9.13 28.65 -1.88
N ILE A 11 8.53 27.97 -0.90
CA ILE A 11 9.26 27.24 0.15
C ILE A 11 9.17 25.73 -0.09
N ASN A 12 10.23 25.01 0.27
CA ASN A 12 10.25 23.55 0.20
C ASN A 12 9.54 22.94 1.41
N LEU A 13 8.62 22.02 1.14
CA LEU A 13 8.02 21.15 2.14
C LEU A 13 8.62 19.75 1.99
N ALA A 14 9.52 19.39 2.90
CA ALA A 14 10.08 18.04 2.98
C ALA A 14 9.20 17.16 3.85
N MET A 15 8.93 15.96 3.39
CA MET A 15 8.22 14.93 4.16
C MET A 15 8.70 13.54 3.75
N GLU A 16 8.73 12.66 4.72
CA GLU A 16 8.96 11.22 4.55
C GLU A 16 8.09 10.48 5.58
N ALA A 17 8.15 9.17 5.66
CA ALA A 17 7.46 8.33 6.65
C ALA A 17 5.91 8.47 6.75
N SER A 18 5.28 9.41 6.07
CA SER A 18 3.81 9.51 6.01
C SER A 18 3.21 8.33 5.22
N VAL A 19 4.02 7.66 4.41
CA VAL A 19 3.68 6.41 3.71
C VAL A 19 4.83 5.43 3.88
N ALA A 20 4.50 4.17 4.21
CA ALA A 20 5.45 3.06 4.30
C ALA A 20 6.58 3.22 5.33
N GLY A 21 6.41 4.10 6.31
CA GLY A 21 7.27 4.25 7.49
C GLY A 21 8.77 4.33 7.16
N GLY A 22 9.51 3.28 7.48
CA GLY A 22 10.97 3.24 7.28
C GLY A 22 11.44 3.02 5.82
N ILE A 23 10.54 2.98 4.85
CA ILE A 23 10.90 2.94 3.42
C ILE A 23 10.96 4.39 2.92
N PRO A 24 12.11 4.91 2.45
CA PRO A 24 12.25 6.31 2.03
C PRO A 24 11.61 6.55 0.65
N ILE A 25 10.32 6.22 0.52
CA ILE A 25 9.64 6.15 -0.77
C ILE A 25 9.38 7.53 -1.39
N HIS A 26 9.19 8.56 -0.58
CA HIS A 26 8.99 9.90 -1.12
C HIS A 26 10.27 10.41 -1.79
N THR A 27 11.41 10.24 -1.12
CA THR A 27 12.73 10.59 -1.69
C THR A 27 13.03 9.75 -2.93
N VAL A 28 12.71 8.45 -2.91
CA VAL A 28 12.87 7.58 -4.08
C VAL A 28 12.06 8.09 -5.27
N LEU A 29 10.78 8.43 -5.08
CA LEU A 29 9.92 8.88 -6.17
C LEU A 29 10.30 10.27 -6.69
N ARG A 30 10.78 11.16 -5.81
CA ARG A 30 11.14 12.54 -6.16
C ARG A 30 12.53 12.66 -6.78
N GLU A 31 13.47 11.84 -6.36
CA GLU A 31 14.89 12.00 -6.65
C GLU A 31 15.51 10.71 -7.21
N GLY A 32 15.27 9.57 -6.56
CA GLY A 32 15.97 8.32 -6.87
C GLY A 32 15.63 7.74 -8.24
N ILE A 33 14.39 7.89 -8.70
CA ILE A 33 13.93 7.43 -10.02
C ILE A 33 13.32 8.55 -10.86
N ALA A 34 13.65 9.80 -10.54
CA ALA A 34 13.16 10.99 -11.25
C ALA A 34 13.53 11.03 -12.73
N GLY A 35 14.59 10.33 -13.15
CA GLY A 35 15.01 10.20 -14.55
C GLY A 35 14.14 9.27 -15.39
N ASP A 36 13.24 8.50 -14.77
CA ASP A 36 12.35 7.57 -15.47
C ASP A 36 10.92 8.13 -15.55
N ARG A 37 10.13 7.53 -16.42
CA ARG A 37 8.68 7.78 -16.54
C ARG A 37 7.93 6.60 -15.94
N LEU A 38 7.44 6.76 -14.75
CA LEU A 38 6.65 5.72 -14.10
C LEU A 38 5.37 5.45 -14.89
N THR A 39 5.07 4.18 -15.08
CA THR A 39 3.87 3.69 -15.78
C THR A 39 2.92 2.97 -14.83
N THR A 40 3.46 2.34 -13.78
CA THR A 40 2.68 1.58 -12.82
C THR A 40 3.33 1.65 -11.45
N LEU A 41 2.51 1.73 -10.43
CA LEU A 41 2.89 1.59 -9.04
C LEU A 41 1.93 0.61 -8.37
N PHE A 42 2.46 -0.42 -7.73
CA PHE A 42 1.72 -1.30 -6.84
C PHE A 42 2.25 -1.14 -5.42
N GLY A 43 1.38 -1.28 -4.43
CA GLY A 43 1.79 -1.19 -3.04
C GLY A 43 0.98 -2.07 -2.11
N ILE A 44 1.63 -2.60 -1.08
CA ILE A 44 1.03 -3.08 0.15
C ILE A 44 1.35 -2.01 1.19
N LEU A 45 0.40 -1.11 1.46
CA LEU A 45 0.63 0.13 2.18
C LEU A 45 0.00 0.16 3.57
N ASN A 46 -0.77 -0.87 3.94
CA ASN A 46 -1.39 -0.98 5.25
C ASN A 46 -0.92 -2.27 5.94
N GLY A 47 -0.14 -2.13 7.02
CA GLY A 47 0.44 -3.24 7.76
C GLY A 47 -0.59 -4.08 8.50
N THR A 48 -1.63 -3.46 9.05
CA THR A 48 -2.73 -4.14 9.77
C THR A 48 -3.48 -5.09 8.83
N CYS A 49 -3.91 -4.62 7.67
CA CYS A 49 -4.56 -5.46 6.66
C CYS A 49 -3.65 -6.59 6.19
N ASN A 50 -2.38 -6.30 5.94
CA ASN A 50 -1.46 -7.33 5.47
C ASN A 50 -1.18 -8.38 6.54
N TYR A 51 -1.11 -7.98 7.81
CA TYR A 51 -1.02 -8.90 8.96
C TYR A 51 -2.26 -9.81 9.01
N ILE A 52 -3.47 -9.23 9.01
CA ILE A 52 -4.72 -9.98 9.07
C ILE A 52 -4.81 -10.99 7.91
N LEU A 53 -4.59 -10.56 6.69
CA LEU A 53 -4.62 -11.45 5.52
C LEU A 53 -3.56 -12.56 5.59
N THR A 54 -2.38 -12.27 6.15
CA THR A 54 -1.33 -13.28 6.35
C THR A 54 -1.76 -14.35 7.37
N GLU A 55 -2.41 -13.95 8.47
CA GLU A 55 -2.88 -14.87 9.49
C GLU A 55 -4.06 -15.72 9.00
N ILE A 56 -5.01 -15.14 8.26
CA ILE A 56 -6.09 -15.90 7.61
C ILE A 56 -5.49 -16.94 6.67
N GLU A 57 -4.54 -16.55 5.80
CA GLU A 57 -3.87 -17.45 4.87
C GLU A 57 -3.14 -18.60 5.55
N SER A 58 -2.41 -18.32 6.63
CA SER A 58 -1.52 -19.27 7.26
C SER A 58 -2.22 -20.26 8.19
N ARG A 59 -3.31 -19.84 8.81
CA ARG A 59 -4.00 -20.58 9.88
C ARG A 59 -5.40 -21.04 9.50
N GLY A 60 -5.97 -20.52 8.42
CA GLY A 60 -7.37 -20.74 8.08
C GLY A 60 -8.34 -20.16 9.11
N ALA A 61 -7.91 -19.10 9.83
CA ALA A 61 -8.72 -18.47 10.87
C ALA A 61 -9.72 -17.47 10.25
N GLU A 62 -10.86 -17.28 10.90
CA GLU A 62 -11.86 -16.31 10.45
C GLU A 62 -11.40 -14.87 10.68
N PHE A 63 -11.86 -13.96 9.82
CA PHE A 63 -11.49 -12.55 9.87
C PHE A 63 -11.67 -11.91 11.24
N GLU A 64 -12.82 -12.13 11.88
CA GLU A 64 -13.17 -11.54 13.18
C GLU A 64 -12.26 -12.03 14.31
N ASP A 65 -11.82 -13.29 14.25
CA ASP A 65 -10.92 -13.86 15.25
C ASP A 65 -9.53 -13.24 15.12
N VAL A 66 -9.01 -13.17 13.89
CA VAL A 66 -7.72 -12.55 13.62
C VAL A 66 -7.73 -11.06 13.94
N LEU A 67 -8.84 -10.36 13.65
CA LEU A 67 -8.97 -8.93 13.99
C LEU A 67 -8.90 -8.72 15.52
N ARG A 68 -9.58 -9.53 16.31
CA ARG A 68 -9.50 -9.46 17.78
C ARG A 68 -8.07 -9.71 18.29
N GLU A 69 -7.38 -10.67 17.72
CA GLU A 69 -5.97 -10.94 18.05
C GLU A 69 -5.08 -9.76 17.67
N ALA A 70 -5.28 -9.17 16.49
CA ALA A 70 -4.54 -7.99 16.04
C ALA A 70 -4.76 -6.78 16.98
N GLN A 71 -5.99 -6.58 17.46
CA GLN A 71 -6.31 -5.55 18.43
C GLN A 71 -5.62 -5.80 19.78
N ALA A 72 -5.67 -7.04 20.27
CA ALA A 72 -5.01 -7.42 21.53
C ALA A 72 -3.49 -7.28 21.46
N ALA A 73 -2.89 -7.50 20.28
CA ALA A 73 -1.46 -7.35 20.02
C ALA A 73 -1.04 -5.89 19.69
N GLY A 74 -1.99 -4.96 19.59
CA GLY A 74 -1.73 -3.55 19.27
C GLY A 74 -1.44 -3.26 17.78
N TYR A 75 -1.76 -4.18 16.88
CA TYR A 75 -1.67 -3.97 15.42
C TYR A 75 -2.89 -3.27 14.84
N ALA A 76 -4.05 -3.35 15.53
CA ALA A 76 -5.27 -2.67 15.14
C ALA A 76 -5.84 -1.89 16.32
N GLU A 77 -6.41 -0.73 16.06
CA GLU A 77 -7.11 0.09 17.04
C GLU A 77 -8.50 -0.48 17.37
N ALA A 78 -9.17 0.06 18.41
CA ALA A 78 -10.52 -0.34 18.79
C ALA A 78 -11.53 -0.12 17.66
N ASP A 79 -11.41 0.98 16.92
CA ASP A 79 -12.09 1.17 15.63
C ASP A 79 -11.10 0.96 14.48
N PRO A 80 -11.08 -0.22 13.86
CA PRO A 80 -10.14 -0.56 12.80
C PRO A 80 -10.61 -0.12 11.41
N SER A 81 -11.71 0.60 11.30
CA SER A 81 -12.39 0.89 10.01
C SER A 81 -11.47 1.59 9.01
N ALA A 82 -10.63 2.51 9.46
CA ALA A 82 -9.69 3.20 8.58
C ALA A 82 -8.74 2.22 7.86
N ASP A 83 -8.32 1.17 8.57
CA ASP A 83 -7.44 0.13 8.03
C ASP A 83 -8.24 -0.87 7.18
N VAL A 84 -9.17 -1.60 7.82
CA VAL A 84 -9.80 -2.80 7.22
C VAL A 84 -10.75 -2.47 6.08
N ASP A 85 -11.28 -1.23 6.02
CA ASP A 85 -12.09 -0.74 4.89
C ASP A 85 -11.23 -0.10 3.78
N GLY A 86 -9.90 -0.04 3.97
CA GLY A 86 -8.92 0.40 2.98
C GLY A 86 -8.71 1.91 2.87
N TYR A 87 -9.28 2.71 3.78
CA TYR A 87 -9.21 4.18 3.69
C TYR A 87 -7.82 4.73 3.99
N ASP A 88 -7.08 4.13 4.93
CA ASP A 88 -5.68 4.48 5.18
C ASP A 88 -4.82 4.19 3.95
N ALA A 89 -4.95 2.98 3.40
CA ALA A 89 -4.25 2.57 2.18
C ALA A 89 -4.58 3.48 0.98
N ARG A 90 -5.84 3.91 0.86
CA ARG A 90 -6.31 4.87 -0.14
C ARG A 90 -5.61 6.23 -0.03
N SER A 91 -5.55 6.76 1.19
CA SER A 91 -4.89 8.05 1.44
C SER A 91 -3.40 7.99 1.14
N LYS A 92 -2.73 6.89 1.51
CA LYS A 92 -1.34 6.63 1.18
C LYS A 92 -1.11 6.49 -0.32
N LEU A 93 -1.99 5.76 -1.03
CA LEU A 93 -1.92 5.66 -2.49
C LEU A 93 -2.07 7.01 -3.18
N ALA A 94 -2.97 7.88 -2.68
CA ALA A 94 -3.15 9.22 -3.23
C ALA A 94 -1.86 10.05 -3.15
N ILE A 95 -1.14 9.97 -2.03
CA ILE A 95 0.16 10.66 -1.86
C ILE A 95 1.18 10.11 -2.84
N LEU A 96 1.38 8.79 -2.88
CA LEU A 96 2.37 8.17 -3.77
C LEU A 96 2.06 8.40 -5.24
N ALA A 97 0.79 8.31 -5.64
CA ALA A 97 0.37 8.56 -7.02
C ALA A 97 0.59 10.03 -7.41
N ALA A 98 0.32 10.97 -6.51
CA ALA A 98 0.58 12.39 -6.77
C ALA A 98 2.08 12.65 -7.01
N LEU A 99 2.95 12.05 -6.19
CA LEU A 99 4.41 12.15 -6.35
C LEU A 99 4.90 11.47 -7.63
N ALA A 100 4.41 10.24 -7.89
CA ALA A 100 4.90 9.42 -9.00
C ALA A 100 4.47 9.93 -10.38
N PHE A 101 3.28 10.52 -10.49
CA PHE A 101 2.69 10.92 -11.78
C PHE A 101 2.53 12.43 -11.93
N GLY A 102 2.92 13.23 -10.92
CA GLY A 102 2.85 14.69 -10.97
C GLY A 102 1.43 15.24 -11.12
N GLN A 103 0.43 14.54 -10.60
CA GLN A 103 -0.98 14.91 -10.72
C GLN A 103 -1.62 15.07 -9.34
N ARG A 104 -2.56 16.01 -9.23
CA ARG A 104 -3.39 16.12 -8.02
C ARG A 104 -4.35 14.93 -7.96
N ILE A 105 -4.30 14.17 -6.87
CA ILE A 105 -5.17 13.03 -6.64
C ILE A 105 -6.14 13.36 -5.52
N VAL A 106 -7.42 13.17 -5.77
CA VAL A 106 -8.47 13.29 -4.76
C VAL A 106 -8.72 11.88 -4.20
N PRO A 107 -8.49 11.62 -2.91
CA PRO A 107 -8.60 10.26 -2.36
C PRO A 107 -9.98 9.61 -2.60
N THR A 108 -11.06 10.39 -2.59
CA THR A 108 -12.42 9.88 -2.81
C THR A 108 -12.67 9.37 -4.23
N ASP A 109 -11.83 9.74 -5.20
CA ASP A 109 -11.93 9.27 -6.59
C ASP A 109 -11.25 7.89 -6.79
N ILE A 110 -10.54 7.41 -5.74
CA ILE A 110 -9.88 6.11 -5.78
C ILE A 110 -10.90 5.02 -5.44
N TYR A 111 -11.11 4.06 -6.37
CA TYR A 111 -11.91 2.88 -6.05
C TYR A 111 -11.31 2.16 -4.85
N THR A 112 -12.13 1.94 -3.82
CA THR A 112 -11.66 1.37 -2.56
C THR A 112 -12.58 0.26 -2.10
N GLU A 113 -11.98 -0.91 -1.84
CA GLU A 113 -12.62 -2.08 -1.24
C GLU A 113 -11.72 -2.62 -0.13
N GLY A 114 -12.30 -2.81 1.05
CA GLY A 114 -11.60 -3.33 2.23
C GLY A 114 -11.51 -4.86 2.26
N ILE A 115 -11.00 -5.39 3.37
CA ILE A 115 -10.72 -6.82 3.53
C ILE A 115 -11.77 -7.58 4.36
N ARG A 116 -12.80 -6.93 4.88
CA ARG A 116 -13.78 -7.55 5.80
C ARG A 116 -14.48 -8.79 5.25
N ARG A 117 -14.60 -8.91 3.92
CA ARG A 117 -15.30 -10.00 3.26
C ARG A 117 -14.40 -11.16 2.86
N ILE A 118 -13.10 -11.04 3.10
CA ILE A 118 -12.13 -12.09 2.75
C ILE A 118 -12.22 -13.19 3.80
N THR A 119 -12.41 -14.41 3.32
CA THR A 119 -12.60 -15.61 4.12
C THR A 119 -11.45 -16.60 3.93
N PRO A 120 -11.29 -17.61 4.81
CA PRO A 120 -10.36 -18.72 4.60
C PRO A 120 -10.60 -19.46 3.28
N THR A 121 -11.87 -19.61 2.88
CA THR A 121 -12.24 -20.28 1.62
C THR A 121 -11.71 -19.53 0.39
N ASP A 122 -11.65 -18.18 0.44
CA ASP A 122 -11.05 -17.41 -0.67
C ASP A 122 -9.56 -17.72 -0.83
N PHE A 123 -8.84 -17.96 0.27
CA PHE A 123 -7.44 -18.37 0.23
C PHE A 123 -7.27 -19.81 -0.27
N GLU A 124 -8.20 -20.72 0.02
CA GLU A 124 -8.18 -22.07 -0.56
C GLU A 124 -8.27 -21.99 -2.09
N TYR A 125 -9.21 -21.19 -2.62
CA TYR A 125 -9.33 -20.97 -4.06
C TYR A 125 -8.11 -20.25 -4.65
N ALA A 126 -7.60 -19.23 -3.98
CA ALA A 126 -6.38 -18.54 -4.41
C ALA A 126 -5.21 -19.52 -4.52
N LYS A 127 -5.04 -20.39 -3.53
CA LYS A 127 -3.99 -21.44 -3.52
C LYS A 127 -4.13 -22.41 -4.70
N MET A 128 -5.35 -22.85 -5.03
CA MET A 128 -5.61 -23.70 -6.19
C MET A 128 -5.19 -23.03 -7.50
N LEU A 129 -5.28 -21.70 -7.56
CA LEU A 129 -4.87 -20.88 -8.69
C LEU A 129 -3.39 -20.47 -8.64
N HIS A 130 -2.60 -20.98 -7.69
CA HIS A 130 -1.20 -20.58 -7.45
C HIS A 130 -1.06 -19.07 -7.12
N HIS A 131 -2.02 -18.52 -6.39
CA HIS A 131 -2.06 -17.11 -5.95
C HIS A 131 -2.20 -17.03 -4.43
N THR A 132 -1.95 -15.85 -3.92
CA THR A 132 -2.37 -15.40 -2.59
C THR A 132 -3.27 -14.19 -2.71
N ILE A 133 -3.84 -13.73 -1.60
CA ILE A 133 -4.65 -12.50 -1.55
C ILE A 133 -3.89 -11.45 -0.73
N ARG A 134 -3.77 -10.24 -1.29
CA ARG A 134 -3.23 -9.05 -0.60
C ARG A 134 -4.12 -7.85 -0.85
N LEU A 135 -4.17 -6.91 0.09
CA LEU A 135 -4.77 -5.60 -0.16
C LEU A 135 -3.80 -4.79 -1.01
N VAL A 136 -4.06 -4.73 -2.31
CA VAL A 136 -3.18 -4.09 -3.27
C VAL A 136 -3.66 -2.69 -3.61
N CYS A 137 -2.80 -1.71 -3.35
CA CYS A 137 -2.90 -0.37 -3.88
C CYS A 137 -2.31 -0.35 -5.29
N SER A 138 -3.04 0.13 -6.28
CA SER A 138 -2.53 0.19 -7.65
C SER A 138 -2.76 1.57 -8.29
N ALA A 139 -1.74 2.08 -8.95
CA ALA A 139 -1.81 3.26 -9.82
C ALA A 139 -1.22 2.90 -11.16
N ARG A 140 -2.00 3.02 -12.24
CA ARG A 140 -1.60 2.61 -13.60
C ARG A 140 -1.89 3.73 -14.59
N LEU A 141 -0.85 4.22 -15.24
CA LEU A 141 -0.99 5.18 -16.32
C LEU A 141 -1.42 4.45 -17.60
N THR A 142 -2.54 4.86 -18.16
CA THR A 142 -3.09 4.33 -19.41
C THR A 142 -3.23 5.44 -20.46
N ARG A 143 -3.60 5.08 -21.68
CA ARG A 143 -3.92 6.07 -22.72
C ARG A 143 -5.13 6.94 -22.35
N ALA A 144 -6.05 6.43 -21.54
CA ALA A 144 -7.25 7.14 -21.09
C ALA A 144 -7.02 7.95 -19.80
N GLY A 145 -5.85 7.87 -19.18
CA GLY A 145 -5.52 8.55 -17.94
C GLY A 145 -5.03 7.59 -16.85
N LEU A 146 -4.96 8.10 -15.63
CA LEU A 146 -4.49 7.37 -14.47
C LEU A 146 -5.66 6.59 -13.83
N ILE A 147 -5.47 5.29 -13.65
CA ILE A 147 -6.43 4.40 -12.97
C ILE A 147 -5.88 4.07 -11.60
N LEU A 148 -6.68 4.32 -10.56
CA LEU A 148 -6.31 4.12 -9.16
C LEU A 148 -7.28 3.16 -8.48
N SER A 149 -6.76 2.22 -7.70
CA SER A 149 -7.61 1.35 -6.87
C SER A 149 -6.88 0.82 -5.64
N VAL A 150 -7.66 0.59 -4.59
CA VAL A 150 -7.27 -0.17 -3.39
C VAL A 150 -8.27 -1.29 -3.22
N ARG A 151 -7.82 -2.53 -3.32
CA ARG A 151 -8.73 -3.68 -3.18
C ARG A 151 -7.98 -4.98 -2.89
N PRO A 152 -8.63 -5.96 -2.25
CA PRO A 152 -8.13 -7.33 -2.23
C PRO A 152 -7.91 -7.83 -3.66
N SER A 153 -6.76 -8.41 -3.89
CA SER A 153 -6.38 -8.87 -5.23
C SER A 153 -5.66 -10.20 -5.15
N LEU A 154 -5.91 -11.06 -6.14
CA LEU A 154 -5.12 -12.26 -6.37
C LEU A 154 -3.73 -11.86 -6.86
N VAL A 155 -2.72 -12.28 -6.13
CA VAL A 155 -1.30 -12.00 -6.42
C VAL A 155 -0.61 -13.33 -6.71
N ALA A 156 -0.05 -13.46 -7.90
CA ALA A 156 0.61 -14.70 -8.30
C ALA A 156 1.81 -15.02 -7.39
N ASN A 157 1.91 -16.25 -6.91
CA ASN A 157 2.96 -16.69 -5.98
C ASN A 157 4.39 -16.58 -6.55
N THR A 158 4.50 -16.41 -7.86
CA THR A 158 5.77 -16.14 -8.54
C THR A 158 6.26 -14.70 -8.43
N THR A 159 5.43 -13.78 -7.91
CA THR A 159 5.80 -12.36 -7.76
C THR A 159 6.37 -12.08 -6.37
N ILE A 160 7.30 -11.13 -6.30
CA ILE A 160 7.87 -10.67 -5.03
C ILE A 160 6.76 -10.11 -4.11
N LEU A 161 5.74 -9.48 -4.68
CA LEU A 161 4.64 -8.90 -3.92
C LEU A 161 3.87 -9.95 -3.10
N ALA A 162 3.77 -11.19 -3.57
CA ALA A 162 3.14 -12.29 -2.86
C ALA A 162 3.89 -12.68 -1.57
N SER A 163 5.20 -12.47 -1.52
CA SER A 163 6.05 -12.80 -0.38
C SER A 163 5.98 -11.79 0.77
N VAL A 164 5.32 -10.65 0.57
CA VAL A 164 5.16 -9.61 1.60
C VAL A 164 4.14 -10.08 2.63
N ARG A 165 4.61 -10.42 3.83
CA ARG A 165 3.81 -10.98 4.91
C ARG A 165 3.86 -10.16 6.18
N GLY A 166 2.94 -10.42 7.12
CA GLY A 166 2.85 -9.73 8.40
C GLY A 166 2.63 -8.22 8.23
N ALA A 167 3.12 -7.43 9.18
CA ALA A 167 2.94 -5.97 9.18
C ALA A 167 3.95 -5.22 8.31
N TYR A 168 4.48 -5.86 7.26
CA TYR A 168 5.41 -5.24 6.32
C TYR A 168 4.69 -4.54 5.19
N ASN A 169 5.32 -3.47 4.69
CA ASN A 169 4.90 -2.75 3.50
C ASN A 169 5.86 -3.04 2.34
N ALA A 170 5.35 -2.85 1.14
CA ALA A 170 6.15 -2.92 -0.08
C ALA A 170 5.57 -2.01 -1.16
N ILE A 171 6.46 -1.48 -1.99
CA ILE A 171 6.12 -0.72 -3.16
C ILE A 171 6.88 -1.28 -4.35
N TRP A 172 6.17 -1.57 -5.42
CA TRP A 172 6.71 -1.99 -6.71
C TRP A 172 6.43 -0.89 -7.72
N ALA A 173 7.46 -0.23 -8.19
CA ALA A 173 7.39 0.79 -9.20
C ALA A 173 7.92 0.26 -10.53
N ARG A 174 7.18 0.51 -11.61
CA ARG A 174 7.56 0.16 -12.97
C ARG A 174 7.74 1.42 -13.80
N GLY A 175 8.95 1.61 -14.30
CA GLY A 175 9.30 2.66 -15.21
C GLY A 175 9.26 2.24 -16.68
N LYS A 176 9.33 3.21 -17.56
CA LYS A 176 9.41 2.97 -19.02
C LYS A 176 10.79 2.50 -19.44
N PHE A 177 11.83 2.96 -18.76
CA PHE A 177 13.22 2.75 -19.15
C PHE A 177 13.99 1.92 -18.14
N GLY A 178 13.80 2.14 -16.82
CA GLY A 178 14.50 1.47 -15.73
C GLY A 178 13.87 0.15 -15.29
N ALA A 179 12.81 -0.32 -16.00
CA ALA A 179 12.07 -1.54 -15.67
C ALA A 179 11.44 -1.51 -14.26
N ASP A 180 11.58 -2.59 -13.50
CA ASP A 180 10.91 -2.78 -12.22
C ASP A 180 11.87 -2.50 -11.05
N THR A 181 11.40 -1.75 -10.07
CA THR A 181 12.08 -1.56 -8.78
C THR A 181 11.13 -1.95 -7.65
N PHE A 182 11.69 -2.52 -6.58
CA PHE A 182 10.92 -3.02 -5.45
C PHE A 182 11.52 -2.54 -4.13
N TYR A 183 10.68 -1.94 -3.30
CA TYR A 183 11.04 -1.40 -2.00
C TYR A 183 10.24 -2.13 -0.93
N TYR A 184 10.92 -2.60 0.10
CA TYR A 184 10.32 -3.43 1.14
C TYR A 184 10.88 -3.05 2.51
N GLY A 185 10.01 -2.97 3.51
CA GLY A 185 10.41 -2.63 4.86
C GLY A 185 9.25 -2.58 5.83
N ARG A 186 9.54 -2.16 7.06
CA ARG A 186 8.52 -1.92 8.07
C ARG A 186 7.74 -0.66 7.75
N GLY A 187 6.42 -0.80 7.64
CA GLY A 187 5.50 0.28 7.25
C GLY A 187 5.08 1.19 8.40
N ALA A 188 5.36 0.82 9.65
CA ALA A 188 4.99 1.57 10.84
C ALA A 188 5.90 1.22 12.02
N GLY A 189 5.80 2.02 13.07
CA GLY A 189 6.51 1.86 14.33
C GLY A 189 7.40 3.06 14.64
N PRO A 190 7.69 3.32 15.93
CA PRO A 190 8.42 4.53 16.37
C PRO A 190 9.84 4.59 15.76
N HIS A 191 10.56 3.49 15.75
CA HIS A 191 11.93 3.47 15.19
C HIS A 191 11.94 3.58 13.67
N PRO A 192 11.20 2.76 12.88
CA PRO A 192 11.15 2.90 11.44
C PRO A 192 10.71 4.30 10.98
N THR A 193 9.71 4.89 11.66
CA THR A 193 9.22 6.23 11.32
C THR A 193 10.20 7.34 11.71
N GLY A 194 10.96 7.16 12.80
CA GLY A 194 11.89 8.17 13.31
C GLY A 194 13.24 8.25 12.59
N VAL A 195 13.54 7.28 11.71
CA VAL A 195 14.81 7.25 10.92
C VAL A 195 14.62 7.61 9.44
N ALA A 196 13.37 7.81 9.02
CA ALA A 196 13.01 8.13 7.62
C ALA A 196 13.10 9.64 7.29
#